data_c3f7424d5aad87b6818c6552660b6136
#
_entry.id   c3f7424d5aad87b6818c6552660b6136
#
_cell.length_a   1.000
_cell.length_b   1.000
_cell.length_c   1.000
_cell.angle_alpha   90.00
_cell.angle_beta   90.00
_cell.angle_gamma   90.00
#
_symmetry.space_group_name_H-M   'P 1'
#
loop_
_entity.id
_entity.type
_entity.pdbx_description
1 polymer ?
#
loop_
_entity_poly.entity_id
_entity_poly.type
_entity_poly.pdbx_seq_one_letter_code
_entity_poly.pdbx_strand_id
1 'polypeptide(L)'
;MVSRAGLASLLGASFLLLLARSAEPLGFSHRPRTAGGELSAAPSRYLAREERWMSQRLDHFSSSDHRQFKQRYFEFLDYHDDPTGPVFLRICGESSCDGIPNDYLAVIAKKFGAAVVTPEHRYYGKSSPFDSLTTDNLRFLSSKQALFDLAVFRQYYQEKLNSRYNRSAGFDNPWFVFGVSYSGALSAWFRLKFPHLTCGSLASSGVVLAVYNFTDFDKQVGDSAGPECKAALQEITRLVDKQLLSDSHSVKALFGADSLKNDGDFLFLLADAAATTFQYGNPDALCSPLANAKKKGESLVETYAHFVKDYYIKKLGTTVSSYDQEYLKETTPDDSSSRLWWFQVCSEVAYFQVAPKNDSVRSAQIDTRYNLDLCKNVYGEGVYPDVFMTNLYYGGTSIAASKIVFTNGSQDPWRHASKQKSSEGMPSYIIKCSNCGHGTDLRGCPQLPFRIEGDSSNCTSPEAVNTVRKQIVKHIDLWLSQCHEPARAW
;
A
#
# COMPACT_ATOMS: atom_id res chain seq x y z
N MET A 1 48.58 51.87 3.33
CA MET A 1 48.65 52.21 1.89
C MET A 1 47.73 51.26 1.16
N VAL A 2 46.60 51.80 0.79
CA VAL A 2 46.04 51.85 -0.57
C VAL A 2 45.67 50.44 -1.13
N SER A 3 44.50 50.06 -1.34
CA SER A 3 43.24 50.60 -1.88
C SER A 3 42.75 49.73 -3.03
N ARG A 4 41.42 49.47 -2.99
CA ARG A 4 40.46 49.21 -4.11
C ARG A 4 40.30 47.76 -4.60
N ALA A 5 39.18 47.19 -4.40
CA ALA A 5 37.81 47.44 -4.94
C ALA A 5 37.66 46.93 -6.38
N GLY A 6 36.69 46.07 -6.56
CA GLY A 6 36.14 45.84 -7.88
C GLY A 6 35.30 44.55 -7.98
N LEU A 7 34.11 44.74 -7.84
CA LEU A 7 32.89 44.38 -8.60
C LEU A 7 32.38 42.93 -8.58
N ALA A 8 31.15 42.92 -8.19
CA ALA A 8 30.18 41.85 -8.24
C ALA A 8 29.92 41.28 -9.64
N SER A 9 29.69 40.00 -9.72
CA SER A 9 28.73 39.48 -10.70
C SER A 9 27.88 38.43 -10.02
N LEU A 10 26.63 38.81 -9.84
CA LEU A 10 25.50 37.92 -9.51
C LEU A 10 25.31 36.94 -10.67
N LEU A 11 25.44 35.66 -10.39
CA LEU A 11 24.80 34.62 -11.20
C LEU A 11 23.99 33.78 -10.26
N GLY A 12 22.68 33.92 -10.41
CA GLY A 12 21.69 33.19 -9.66
C GLY A 12 21.76 31.69 -9.95
N ALA A 13 22.02 30.92 -8.91
CA ALA A 13 21.75 29.50 -8.92
C ALA A 13 20.26 29.32 -8.61
N SER A 14 19.49 29.05 -9.66
CA SER A 14 18.14 28.56 -9.54
C SER A 14 18.20 27.18 -8.91
N PHE A 15 17.85 27.08 -7.64
CA PHE A 15 17.53 25.82 -6.96
C PHE A 15 16.25 25.31 -7.60
N LEU A 16 16.36 24.36 -8.53
CA LEU A 16 15.29 23.45 -8.91
C LEU A 16 15.09 22.47 -7.73
N LEU A 17 14.11 22.77 -6.90
CA LEU A 17 13.51 21.81 -5.98
C LEU A 17 12.83 20.73 -6.83
N LEU A 18 13.53 19.65 -7.10
CA LEU A 18 12.95 18.39 -7.52
C LEU A 18 12.21 17.80 -6.31
N LEU A 19 10.90 18.07 -6.26
CA LEU A 19 9.98 17.36 -5.39
C LEU A 19 9.99 15.88 -5.80
N ALA A 20 10.73 15.06 -5.06
CA ALA A 20 10.60 13.62 -5.10
C ALA A 20 9.16 13.28 -4.67
N ARG A 21 8.34 12.86 -5.61
CA ARG A 21 6.99 12.34 -5.30
C ARG A 21 7.15 10.91 -4.84
N SER A 22 6.88 10.68 -3.56
CA SER A 22 6.73 9.34 -2.98
C SER A 22 5.82 8.47 -3.84
N ALA A 23 6.21 7.21 -4.05
CA ALA A 23 5.41 6.21 -4.74
C ALA A 23 4.18 5.84 -3.89
N GLU A 24 3.12 6.63 -3.99
CA GLU A 24 1.81 6.27 -3.47
C GLU A 24 1.15 5.22 -4.39
N PRO A 25 0.25 4.37 -3.84
CA PRO A 25 -0.58 3.54 -4.69
C PRO A 25 -1.43 4.43 -5.61
N LEU A 26 -1.05 4.45 -6.87
CA LEU A 26 -1.55 5.36 -7.89
C LEU A 26 -3.03 5.10 -8.18
N GLY A 27 -3.89 6.02 -7.72
CA GLY A 27 -5.22 6.19 -8.27
C GLY A 27 -5.12 6.93 -9.60
N PHE A 28 -5.32 6.23 -10.71
CA PHE A 28 -5.24 6.84 -12.04
C PHE A 28 -6.47 7.68 -12.37
N SER A 29 -6.27 8.96 -12.74
CA SER A 29 -7.08 9.63 -13.73
C SER A 29 -6.24 10.67 -14.48
N HIS A 30 -5.90 10.39 -15.73
CA HIS A 30 -5.47 11.41 -16.68
C HIS A 30 -6.52 11.55 -17.78
N ARG A 31 -7.10 12.77 -17.88
CA ARG A 31 -7.86 13.22 -19.05
C ARG A 31 -7.03 14.18 -19.87
N PRO A 32 -7.13 14.13 -21.23
CA PRO A 32 -6.65 15.20 -22.09
C PRO A 32 -7.51 16.47 -21.87
N ARG A 33 -6.89 17.63 -21.83
CA ARG A 33 -7.57 18.92 -21.83
C ARG A 33 -8.24 19.15 -23.17
N THR A 34 -9.56 19.21 -23.20
CA THR A 34 -10.30 19.89 -24.27
C THR A 34 -10.76 21.25 -23.73
N ALA A 35 -10.54 22.29 -24.53
CA ALA A 35 -10.90 23.65 -24.22
C ALA A 35 -12.40 23.88 -24.35
N GLY A 36 -12.98 24.64 -23.41
CA GLY A 36 -14.27 25.33 -23.55
C GLY A 36 -15.47 24.67 -22.86
N GLY A 37 -15.77 25.09 -21.64
CA GLY A 37 -16.99 24.76 -20.88
C GLY A 37 -16.79 25.09 -19.41
N GLU A 38 -17.75 25.70 -18.75
CA GLU A 38 -17.72 26.12 -17.34
C GLU A 38 -17.04 25.10 -16.44
N LEU A 39 -15.98 25.54 -15.76
CA LEU A 39 -15.14 24.76 -14.83
C LEU A 39 -15.96 24.37 -13.59
N SER A 40 -16.67 23.26 -13.64
CA SER A 40 -16.93 22.52 -12.41
C SER A 40 -15.56 22.00 -11.92
N ALA A 41 -15.10 22.52 -10.78
CA ALA A 41 -13.83 22.09 -10.20
C ALA A 41 -13.81 20.55 -10.12
N ALA A 42 -12.76 19.94 -10.69
CA ALA A 42 -12.58 18.50 -10.58
C ALA A 42 -12.62 18.10 -9.09
N PRO A 43 -13.32 17.02 -8.72
CA PRO A 43 -13.44 16.62 -7.33
C PRO A 43 -12.04 16.45 -6.71
N SER A 44 -11.86 17.00 -5.51
CA SER A 44 -10.59 16.89 -4.79
C SER A 44 -10.20 15.40 -4.61
N ARG A 45 -8.94 15.07 -4.79
CA ARG A 45 -8.39 13.74 -4.51
C ARG A 45 -8.55 13.37 -3.03
N TYR A 46 -8.61 14.34 -2.15
CA TYR A 46 -8.74 14.16 -0.71
C TYR A 46 -9.98 14.85 -0.16
N LEU A 47 -10.65 14.20 0.82
CA LEU A 47 -11.71 14.81 1.64
C LEU A 47 -11.12 15.80 2.65
N ALA A 48 -10.00 15.44 3.26
CA ALA A 48 -9.31 16.27 4.25
C ALA A 48 -7.79 16.11 4.14
N ARG A 49 -7.06 17.22 4.35
CA ARG A 49 -5.59 17.28 4.38
C ARG A 49 -5.05 18.09 5.55
N GLU A 50 -5.93 18.55 6.46
CA GLU A 50 -5.50 19.28 7.63
C GLU A 50 -4.79 18.34 8.62
N GLU A 51 -3.51 18.58 8.85
CA GLU A 51 -2.68 17.78 9.75
C GLU A 51 -3.06 18.01 11.21
N ARG A 52 -3.25 16.92 11.93
CA ARG A 52 -3.46 16.90 13.36
C ARG A 52 -2.43 16.00 14.01
N TRP A 53 -2.17 16.21 15.29
CA TRP A 53 -1.08 15.56 15.99
C TRP A 53 -1.51 15.03 17.35
N MET A 54 -0.98 13.87 17.71
CA MET A 54 -1.07 13.34 19.07
C MET A 54 0.31 12.88 19.56
N SER A 55 0.46 12.76 20.88
CA SER A 55 1.62 12.07 21.45
C SER A 55 1.36 10.59 21.55
N GLN A 56 2.29 9.79 21.03
CA GLN A 56 2.23 8.33 21.02
C GLN A 56 3.42 7.74 21.77
N ARG A 57 3.25 6.62 22.49
CA ARG A 57 4.34 5.92 23.14
C ARG A 57 5.28 5.32 22.10
N LEU A 58 6.60 5.40 22.34
CA LEU A 58 7.59 4.78 21.49
C LEU A 58 7.52 3.25 21.57
N ASP A 59 7.53 2.71 22.79
CA ASP A 59 7.43 1.27 23.05
C ASP A 59 6.22 0.94 23.93
N HIS A 60 5.24 0.25 23.35
CA HIS A 60 4.03 -0.18 24.05
C HIS A 60 4.28 -1.39 24.97
N PHE A 61 5.39 -2.08 24.79
CA PHE A 61 5.70 -3.33 25.50
C PHE A 61 6.69 -3.16 26.65
N SER A 62 7.29 -1.98 26.80
CA SER A 62 8.17 -1.65 27.90
C SER A 62 7.48 -0.73 28.90
N SER A 63 7.28 -1.20 30.13
CA SER A 63 6.73 -0.38 31.21
C SER A 63 7.68 0.70 31.71
N SER A 64 8.97 0.54 31.44
CA SER A 64 10.03 1.48 31.87
C SER A 64 10.43 2.49 30.78
N ASP A 65 10.01 2.29 29.52
CA ASP A 65 10.26 3.24 28.44
C ASP A 65 9.11 4.25 28.35
N HIS A 66 9.37 5.49 28.79
CA HIS A 66 8.40 6.58 28.78
C HIS A 66 8.58 7.54 27.60
N ARG A 67 9.48 7.23 26.65
CA ARG A 67 9.66 8.05 25.45
C ARG A 67 8.40 8.07 24.62
N GLN A 68 8.18 9.22 23.99
CA GLN A 68 7.03 9.47 23.12
C GLN A 68 7.50 10.12 21.83
N PHE A 69 6.67 10.00 20.79
CA PHE A 69 6.85 10.69 19.53
C PHE A 69 5.55 11.37 19.09
N LYS A 70 5.62 12.27 18.13
CA LYS A 70 4.45 12.90 17.54
C LYS A 70 3.97 12.06 16.38
N GLN A 71 2.72 11.62 16.45
CA GLN A 71 2.03 10.87 15.40
C GLN A 71 1.01 11.78 14.72
N ARG A 72 1.12 11.89 13.39
CA ARG A 72 0.20 12.66 12.55
C ARG A 72 -1.10 11.89 12.32
N TYR A 73 -2.21 12.60 12.22
CA TYR A 73 -3.48 12.04 11.80
C TYR A 73 -4.33 13.07 11.07
N PHE A 74 -5.39 12.61 10.41
CA PHE A 74 -6.36 13.44 9.69
C PHE A 74 -7.77 13.08 10.16
N GLU A 75 -8.68 14.06 10.12
CA GLU A 75 -10.10 13.87 10.45
C GLU A 75 -11.00 14.51 9.40
N PHE A 76 -12.13 13.88 9.11
CA PHE A 76 -13.17 14.39 8.25
C PHE A 76 -14.53 14.14 8.92
N LEU A 77 -15.27 15.19 9.20
CA LEU A 77 -16.50 15.16 9.98
C LEU A 77 -17.73 15.67 9.21
N ASP A 78 -17.58 16.08 7.95
CA ASP A 78 -18.67 16.72 7.19
C ASP A 78 -19.86 15.77 6.92
N TYR A 79 -19.68 14.47 7.08
CA TYR A 79 -20.75 13.48 6.99
C TYR A 79 -21.29 13.03 8.35
N HIS A 80 -20.66 13.49 9.44
CA HIS A 80 -20.99 13.08 10.81
C HIS A 80 -22.02 14.02 11.41
N ASP A 81 -23.27 13.95 10.90
CA ASP A 81 -24.36 14.82 11.34
C ASP A 81 -24.92 14.46 12.73
N ASP A 82 -24.89 13.15 13.07
CA ASP A 82 -25.29 12.65 14.39
C ASP A 82 -24.05 12.42 15.27
N PRO A 83 -23.91 13.14 16.40
CA PRO A 83 -22.81 12.91 17.34
C PRO A 83 -22.65 11.46 17.82
N THR A 84 -23.72 10.66 17.79
CA THR A 84 -23.71 9.23 18.16
C THR A 84 -23.39 8.31 17.00
N GLY A 85 -23.27 8.84 15.78
CA GLY A 85 -22.98 8.13 14.57
C GLY A 85 -21.64 7.39 14.56
N PRO A 86 -21.42 6.50 13.59
CA PRO A 86 -20.22 5.67 13.54
C PRO A 86 -18.95 6.47 13.25
N VAL A 87 -17.81 5.92 13.68
CA VAL A 87 -16.47 6.41 13.36
C VAL A 87 -15.76 5.36 12.52
N PHE A 88 -15.30 5.75 11.34
CA PHE A 88 -14.54 4.90 10.43
C PHE A 88 -13.04 5.19 10.58
N LEU A 89 -12.32 4.20 11.10
CA LEU A 89 -10.87 4.23 11.22
C LEU A 89 -10.27 3.66 9.94
N ARG A 90 -9.75 4.53 9.08
CA ARG A 90 -8.94 4.15 7.94
C ARG A 90 -7.47 4.05 8.38
N ILE A 91 -6.85 2.92 8.16
CA ILE A 91 -5.44 2.72 8.49
C ILE A 91 -4.59 3.16 7.29
N CYS A 92 -3.64 4.08 7.49
CA CYS A 92 -2.55 4.30 6.55
C CYS A 92 -1.55 3.15 6.65
N GLY A 93 -1.01 2.73 5.50
CA GLY A 93 -0.06 1.64 5.40
C GLY A 93 1.40 2.11 5.40
N GLU A 94 2.17 1.49 4.56
CA GLU A 94 3.62 1.57 4.43
C GLU A 94 4.12 2.76 3.59
N SER A 95 3.45 3.90 3.69
CA SER A 95 3.82 5.15 3.01
C SER A 95 3.38 6.38 3.80
N SER A 96 3.83 7.57 3.38
CA SER A 96 3.33 8.84 3.91
C SER A 96 1.81 8.93 3.76
N CYS A 97 1.15 9.42 4.79
CA CYS A 97 -0.29 9.61 4.82
C CYS A 97 -0.62 11.09 4.54
N ASP A 98 -1.09 11.42 3.35
CA ASP A 98 -1.28 12.81 2.90
C ASP A 98 -2.69 13.35 3.12
N GLY A 99 -3.53 12.60 3.79
CA GLY A 99 -4.91 12.98 4.07
C GLY A 99 -5.89 11.82 3.97
N ILE A 100 -7.16 12.12 4.02
CA ILE A 100 -8.26 11.17 3.83
C ILE A 100 -8.63 11.14 2.35
N PRO A 101 -8.36 10.04 1.61
CA PRO A 101 -8.67 9.96 0.18
C PRO A 101 -10.18 10.03 -0.09
N ASN A 102 -10.51 10.63 -1.23
CA ASN A 102 -11.86 10.64 -1.77
C ASN A 102 -12.06 9.43 -2.69
N ASP A 103 -12.15 8.25 -2.09
CA ASP A 103 -12.36 6.96 -2.74
C ASP A 103 -13.71 6.33 -2.35
N TYR A 104 -13.90 5.03 -2.55
CA TYR A 104 -15.18 4.39 -2.22
C TYR A 104 -15.49 4.39 -0.72
N LEU A 105 -14.49 4.50 0.16
CA LEU A 105 -14.74 4.69 1.59
C LEU A 105 -15.51 5.99 1.86
N ALA A 106 -15.26 7.06 1.09
CA ALA A 106 -16.01 8.31 1.20
C ALA A 106 -17.51 8.08 0.92
N VAL A 107 -17.84 7.22 -0.06
CA VAL A 107 -19.24 6.86 -0.38
C VAL A 107 -19.88 6.10 0.78
N ILE A 108 -19.15 5.13 1.36
CA ILE A 108 -19.62 4.37 2.51
C ILE A 108 -19.81 5.29 3.73
N ALA A 109 -18.83 6.17 4.01
CA ALA A 109 -18.89 7.10 5.13
C ALA A 109 -20.10 8.02 5.03
N LYS A 110 -20.38 8.58 3.86
CA LYS A 110 -21.58 9.40 3.61
C LYS A 110 -22.86 8.61 3.83
N LYS A 111 -22.92 7.36 3.35
CA LYS A 111 -24.09 6.50 3.50
C LYS A 111 -24.45 6.25 4.97
N PHE A 112 -23.44 6.08 5.84
CA PHE A 112 -23.64 5.76 7.25
C PHE A 112 -23.60 6.98 8.17
N GLY A 113 -23.44 8.20 7.63
CA GLY A 113 -23.24 9.39 8.46
C GLY A 113 -22.00 9.27 9.35
N ALA A 114 -20.91 8.73 8.83
CA ALA A 114 -19.74 8.40 9.61
C ALA A 114 -18.69 9.52 9.61
N ALA A 115 -18.07 9.75 10.79
CA ALA A 115 -16.78 10.42 10.86
C ALA A 115 -15.70 9.54 10.24
N VAL A 116 -14.73 10.11 9.53
CA VAL A 116 -13.56 9.37 9.02
C VAL A 116 -12.30 9.90 9.67
N VAL A 117 -11.49 9.01 10.24
CA VAL A 117 -10.21 9.36 10.85
C VAL A 117 -9.11 8.43 10.35
N THR A 118 -7.92 8.99 10.20
CA THR A 118 -6.79 8.29 9.59
C THR A 118 -5.50 8.64 10.30
N PRO A 119 -4.98 7.81 11.21
CA PRO A 119 -3.65 7.98 11.77
C PRO A 119 -2.58 7.50 10.78
N GLU A 120 -1.49 8.24 10.70
CA GLU A 120 -0.31 7.84 9.95
C GLU A 120 0.44 6.73 10.70
N HIS A 121 0.96 5.77 9.97
CA HIS A 121 1.76 4.68 10.57
C HIS A 121 3.07 5.23 11.15
N ARG A 122 3.47 4.72 12.34
CA ARG A 122 4.77 5.07 12.93
C ARG A 122 5.91 4.93 11.92
N TYR A 123 6.89 5.82 11.97
CA TYR A 123 8.03 5.99 11.09
C TYR A 123 7.72 6.56 9.69
N TYR A 124 6.57 6.27 9.11
CA TYR A 124 6.24 6.74 7.77
C TYR A 124 5.83 8.22 7.78
N GLY A 125 6.13 8.88 6.68
CA GLY A 125 5.80 10.28 6.46
C GLY A 125 6.43 11.20 7.53
N LYS A 126 5.58 11.91 8.27
CA LYS A 126 6.00 12.84 9.32
C LYS A 126 5.94 12.23 10.74
N SER A 127 5.58 10.95 10.87
CA SER A 127 5.41 10.27 12.16
C SER A 127 6.63 9.43 12.56
N SER A 128 7.83 9.85 12.16
CA SER A 128 9.07 9.19 12.58
C SER A 128 9.42 9.55 14.04
N PRO A 129 9.69 8.52 14.89
CA PRO A 129 10.14 8.76 16.25
C PRO A 129 11.60 9.23 16.35
N PHE A 130 12.39 9.12 15.28
CA PHE A 130 13.82 9.40 15.26
C PHE A 130 14.21 10.19 14.01
N ASP A 131 15.29 10.98 14.16
CA ASP A 131 15.90 11.73 13.07
C ASP A 131 16.86 10.88 12.20
N SER A 132 17.02 9.61 12.55
CA SER A 132 17.84 8.64 11.80
C SER A 132 17.20 7.27 11.82
N LEU A 133 17.20 6.61 10.66
CA LEU A 133 16.61 5.28 10.43
C LEU A 133 17.66 4.16 10.54
N THR A 134 18.57 4.25 11.51
CA THR A 134 19.50 3.13 11.81
C THR A 134 18.73 1.87 12.17
N THR A 135 19.32 0.69 11.96
CA THR A 135 18.69 -0.59 12.31
C THR A 135 18.27 -0.63 13.78
N ASP A 136 19.08 -0.08 14.69
CA ASP A 136 18.76 0.01 16.12
C ASP A 136 17.52 0.87 16.39
N ASN A 137 17.37 1.98 15.68
CA ASN A 137 16.19 2.83 15.81
C ASN A 137 14.95 2.15 15.21
N LEU A 138 15.10 1.36 14.14
CA LEU A 138 13.99 0.67 13.49
C LEU A 138 13.40 -0.48 14.32
N ARG A 139 14.02 -0.92 15.41
CA ARG A 139 13.50 -2.00 16.28
C ARG A 139 12.08 -1.78 16.81
N PHE A 140 11.60 -0.53 16.82
CA PHE A 140 10.23 -0.19 17.21
C PHE A 140 9.26 -0.12 16.02
N LEU A 141 9.74 -0.33 14.79
CA LEU A 141 8.91 -0.44 13.59
C LEU A 141 8.44 -1.88 13.47
N SER A 142 7.29 -2.17 14.03
CA SER A 142 6.65 -3.48 13.91
C SER A 142 5.14 -3.37 13.83
N SER A 143 4.51 -4.39 13.24
CA SER A 143 3.05 -4.50 13.17
C SER A 143 2.41 -4.53 14.55
N LYS A 144 3.05 -5.16 15.55
CA LYS A 144 2.58 -5.19 16.93
C LYS A 144 2.53 -3.79 17.55
N GLN A 145 3.60 -3.01 17.40
CA GLN A 145 3.64 -1.62 17.88
C GLN A 145 2.59 -0.76 17.16
N ALA A 146 2.46 -0.90 15.83
CA ALA A 146 1.48 -0.18 15.04
C ALA A 146 0.03 -0.49 15.46
N LEU A 147 -0.28 -1.74 15.80
CA LEU A 147 -1.61 -2.12 16.29
C LEU A 147 -1.94 -1.46 17.64
N PHE A 148 -0.95 -1.34 18.53
CA PHE A 148 -1.16 -0.60 19.78
C PHE A 148 -1.27 0.91 19.56
N ASP A 149 -0.53 1.48 18.58
CA ASP A 149 -0.76 2.88 18.17
C ASP A 149 -2.21 3.12 17.77
N LEU A 150 -2.78 2.23 16.94
CA LEU A 150 -4.17 2.32 16.51
C LEU A 150 -5.15 2.21 17.69
N ALA A 151 -4.88 1.32 18.65
CA ALA A 151 -5.72 1.17 19.85
C ALA A 151 -5.69 2.42 20.74
N VAL A 152 -4.50 2.98 20.98
CA VAL A 152 -4.33 4.23 21.74
C VAL A 152 -4.95 5.41 20.99
N PHE A 153 -4.75 5.50 19.67
CA PHE A 153 -5.39 6.53 18.83
C PHE A 153 -6.91 6.46 18.91
N ARG A 154 -7.49 5.26 18.85
CA ARG A 154 -8.94 5.06 18.93
C ARG A 154 -9.50 5.60 20.25
N GLN A 155 -8.84 5.31 21.37
CA GLN A 155 -9.25 5.81 22.69
C GLN A 155 -9.11 7.34 22.77
N TYR A 156 -7.96 7.87 22.40
CA TYR A 156 -7.70 9.30 22.35
C TYR A 156 -8.76 10.05 21.52
N TYR A 157 -9.08 9.52 20.33
CA TYR A 157 -10.03 10.19 19.45
C TYR A 157 -11.48 10.09 19.96
N GLN A 158 -11.85 8.98 20.61
CA GLN A 158 -13.14 8.86 21.26
C GLN A 158 -13.32 9.88 22.38
N GLU A 159 -12.30 10.06 23.22
CA GLU A 159 -12.31 11.09 24.28
C GLU A 159 -12.42 12.50 23.68
N LYS A 160 -11.71 12.77 22.59
CA LYS A 160 -11.81 14.03 21.85
C LYS A 160 -13.22 14.28 21.31
N LEU A 161 -13.89 13.28 20.75
CA LEU A 161 -15.29 13.39 20.32
C LEU A 161 -16.23 13.62 21.50
N ASN A 162 -16.04 12.91 22.61
CA ASN A 162 -16.84 13.09 23.81
C ASN A 162 -16.73 14.53 24.36
N SER A 163 -15.51 15.07 24.41
CA SER A 163 -15.29 16.46 24.77
C SER A 163 -15.96 17.44 23.81
N ARG A 164 -15.81 17.20 22.49
CA ARG A 164 -16.39 18.07 21.44
C ARG A 164 -17.91 18.16 21.53
N TYR A 165 -18.57 17.05 21.86
CA TYR A 165 -20.04 16.98 21.92
C TYR A 165 -20.61 17.04 23.35
N ASN A 166 -19.80 17.41 24.36
CA ASN A 166 -20.21 17.48 25.77
C ASN A 166 -20.86 16.16 26.27
N ARG A 167 -20.29 15.02 25.93
CA ARG A 167 -20.76 13.69 26.32
C ARG A 167 -19.99 13.16 27.52
N SER A 168 -20.59 12.19 28.24
CA SER A 168 -19.91 11.49 29.33
C SER A 168 -18.67 10.74 28.85
N ALA A 169 -17.66 10.60 29.71
CA ALA A 169 -16.43 9.87 29.41
C ALA A 169 -16.68 8.37 29.07
N GLY A 170 -17.82 7.79 29.47
CA GLY A 170 -18.16 6.41 29.16
C GLY A 170 -18.95 6.22 27.86
N PHE A 171 -19.25 7.28 27.13
CA PHE A 171 -19.92 7.14 25.84
C PHE A 171 -18.94 6.66 24.78
N ASP A 172 -19.36 5.69 23.97
CA ASP A 172 -18.58 5.09 22.90
C ASP A 172 -19.35 5.05 21.59
N ASN A 173 -18.78 5.61 20.53
CA ASN A 173 -19.35 5.52 19.19
C ASN A 173 -19.10 4.11 18.61
N PRO A 174 -19.95 3.62 17.67
CA PRO A 174 -19.62 2.41 16.92
C PRO A 174 -18.42 2.68 16.01
N TRP A 175 -17.34 1.89 16.18
CA TRP A 175 -16.14 2.01 15.35
C TRP A 175 -16.08 0.89 14.31
N PHE A 176 -15.67 1.21 13.08
CA PHE A 176 -15.39 0.24 12.04
C PHE A 176 -14.04 0.54 11.40
N VAL A 177 -13.24 -0.51 11.13
CA VAL A 177 -11.85 -0.36 10.68
C VAL A 177 -11.69 -0.76 9.22
N PHE A 178 -10.92 0.04 8.47
CA PHE A 178 -10.69 -0.16 7.03
C PHE A 178 -9.19 -0.15 6.73
N GLY A 179 -8.75 -1.07 5.88
CA GLY A 179 -7.39 -1.07 5.37
C GLY A 179 -7.28 -1.80 4.04
N VAL A 180 -6.23 -1.47 3.28
CA VAL A 180 -5.90 -2.08 1.99
C VAL A 180 -4.46 -2.60 2.04
N SER A 181 -4.19 -3.79 1.49
CA SER A 181 -2.83 -4.35 1.45
C SER A 181 -2.27 -4.66 2.84
N TYR A 182 -1.10 -4.15 3.21
CA TYR A 182 -0.56 -4.26 4.56
C TYR A 182 -1.47 -3.59 5.60
N SER A 183 -2.03 -2.41 5.31
CA SER A 183 -3.03 -1.82 6.20
C SER A 183 -4.34 -2.64 6.25
N GLY A 184 -4.64 -3.44 5.21
CA GLY A 184 -5.70 -4.45 5.23
C GLY A 184 -5.39 -5.60 6.20
N ALA A 185 -4.13 -6.04 6.26
CA ALA A 185 -3.69 -6.99 7.29
C ALA A 185 -3.80 -6.37 8.69
N LEU A 186 -3.33 -5.13 8.88
CA LEU A 186 -3.48 -4.41 10.16
C LEU A 186 -4.95 -4.26 10.57
N SER A 187 -5.86 -4.01 9.62
CA SER A 187 -7.31 -3.94 9.87
C SER A 187 -7.87 -5.28 10.41
N ALA A 188 -7.50 -6.40 9.78
CA ALA A 188 -7.87 -7.73 10.24
C ALA A 188 -7.25 -8.07 11.60
N TRP A 189 -5.97 -7.77 11.79
CA TRP A 189 -5.25 -8.01 13.04
C TRP A 189 -5.72 -7.10 14.17
N PHE A 190 -6.16 -5.87 13.86
CA PHE A 190 -6.78 -4.98 14.84
C PHE A 190 -8.08 -5.59 15.39
N ARG A 191 -8.95 -6.08 14.51
CA ARG A 191 -10.17 -6.78 14.93
C ARG A 191 -9.86 -8.06 15.72
N LEU A 192 -8.81 -8.80 15.34
CA LEU A 192 -8.36 -9.99 16.06
C LEU A 192 -7.90 -9.68 17.50
N LYS A 193 -7.06 -8.63 17.66
CA LYS A 193 -6.40 -8.32 18.94
C LYS A 193 -7.21 -7.40 19.85
N PHE A 194 -8.05 -6.55 19.27
CA PHE A 194 -8.86 -5.56 20.00
C PHE A 194 -10.35 -5.64 19.62
N PRO A 195 -10.99 -6.82 19.77
CA PRO A 195 -12.39 -7.01 19.36
C PRO A 195 -13.37 -6.11 20.12
N HIS A 196 -12.99 -5.61 21.30
CA HIS A 196 -13.76 -4.68 22.12
C HIS A 196 -13.67 -3.22 21.65
N LEU A 197 -12.76 -2.88 20.75
CA LEU A 197 -12.54 -1.51 20.26
C LEU A 197 -13.18 -1.23 18.89
N THR A 198 -13.75 -2.25 18.24
CA THR A 198 -14.35 -2.10 16.92
C THR A 198 -15.50 -3.07 16.69
N CYS A 199 -16.53 -2.63 15.99
CA CYS A 199 -17.69 -3.44 15.60
C CYS A 199 -17.35 -4.46 14.52
N GLY A 200 -16.37 -4.15 13.68
CA GLY A 200 -15.91 -4.99 12.60
C GLY A 200 -14.79 -4.34 11.79
N SER A 201 -14.32 -5.04 10.77
CA SER A 201 -13.27 -4.54 9.89
C SER A 201 -13.44 -5.01 8.44
N LEU A 202 -12.87 -4.22 7.51
CA LEU A 202 -12.68 -4.56 6.11
C LEU A 202 -11.18 -4.69 5.82
N ALA A 203 -10.76 -5.86 5.41
CA ALA A 203 -9.41 -6.20 4.97
C ALA A 203 -9.41 -6.35 3.44
N SER A 204 -9.33 -5.22 2.73
CA SER A 204 -9.27 -5.18 1.27
C SER A 204 -7.87 -5.62 0.82
N SER A 205 -7.78 -6.69 0.02
CA SER A 205 -6.50 -7.29 -0.39
C SER A 205 -5.54 -7.45 0.79
N GLY A 206 -6.06 -7.80 1.98
CA GLY A 206 -5.31 -7.83 3.22
C GLY A 206 -4.34 -9.00 3.28
N VAL A 207 -3.04 -8.71 3.28
CA VAL A 207 -1.94 -9.68 3.20
C VAL A 207 -1.60 -10.26 4.57
N VAL A 208 -2.50 -11.07 5.12
CA VAL A 208 -2.41 -11.59 6.51
C VAL A 208 -1.44 -12.77 6.69
N LEU A 209 -0.93 -13.38 5.62
CA LEU A 209 0.00 -14.50 5.65
C LEU A 209 1.42 -14.03 5.40
N ALA A 210 2.29 -14.08 6.39
CA ALA A 210 3.72 -13.94 6.19
C ALA A 210 4.27 -15.16 5.42
N VAL A 211 5.12 -14.95 4.42
CA VAL A 211 5.57 -16.02 3.54
C VAL A 211 6.99 -15.80 3.01
N TYR A 212 7.86 -16.82 3.20
CA TYR A 212 9.24 -16.79 2.74
C TYR A 212 9.40 -17.02 1.24
N ASN A 213 8.70 -18.01 0.72
CA ASN A 213 8.89 -18.50 -0.65
C ASN A 213 7.61 -18.27 -1.43
N PHE A 214 7.36 -17.00 -1.77
CA PHE A 214 6.09 -16.55 -2.34
C PHE A 214 6.03 -16.77 -3.86
N THR A 215 6.16 -18.04 -4.28
CA THR A 215 6.07 -18.44 -5.69
C THR A 215 4.69 -18.24 -6.30
N ASP A 216 3.63 -18.30 -5.48
CA ASP A 216 2.25 -18.12 -5.96
C ASP A 216 1.99 -16.69 -6.45
N PHE A 217 2.79 -15.71 -5.99
CA PHE A 217 2.76 -14.36 -6.52
C PHE A 217 3.14 -14.34 -8.02
N ASP A 218 4.28 -14.92 -8.37
CA ASP A 218 4.76 -14.97 -9.75
C ASP A 218 3.85 -15.80 -10.67
N LYS A 219 3.35 -16.93 -10.16
CA LYS A 219 2.35 -17.74 -10.88
C LYS A 219 1.10 -16.92 -11.21
N GLN A 220 0.60 -16.14 -10.25
CA GLN A 220 -0.57 -15.29 -10.47
C GLN A 220 -0.30 -14.21 -11.52
N VAL A 221 0.89 -13.61 -11.52
CA VAL A 221 1.30 -12.67 -12.57
C VAL A 221 1.22 -13.35 -13.94
N GLY A 222 1.79 -14.56 -14.07
CA GLY A 222 1.74 -15.34 -15.30
C GLY A 222 0.31 -15.73 -15.72
N ASP A 223 -0.53 -16.15 -14.79
CA ASP A 223 -1.94 -16.49 -15.06
C ASP A 223 -2.75 -15.28 -15.51
N SER A 224 -2.52 -14.13 -14.87
CA SER A 224 -3.18 -12.86 -15.22
C SER A 224 -2.73 -12.31 -16.58
N ALA A 225 -1.47 -12.60 -16.97
CA ALA A 225 -0.94 -12.22 -18.27
C ALA A 225 -1.59 -12.99 -19.44
N GLY A 226 -2.07 -14.20 -19.19
CA GLY A 226 -2.52 -15.10 -20.21
C GLY A 226 -1.37 -15.70 -21.05
N PRO A 227 -1.64 -16.71 -21.89
CA PRO A 227 -0.58 -17.55 -22.48
C PRO A 227 0.39 -16.77 -23.38
N GLU A 228 -0.11 -15.84 -24.21
CA GLU A 228 0.75 -15.10 -25.16
C GLU A 228 1.68 -14.10 -24.45
N CYS A 229 1.13 -13.31 -23.55
CA CYS A 229 1.89 -12.32 -22.80
C CYS A 229 2.87 -12.99 -21.83
N LYS A 230 2.44 -14.06 -21.15
CA LYS A 230 3.29 -14.87 -20.28
C LYS A 230 4.50 -15.43 -21.05
N ALA A 231 4.28 -16.03 -22.23
CA ALA A 231 5.36 -16.54 -23.06
C ALA A 231 6.34 -15.44 -23.50
N ALA A 232 5.83 -14.22 -23.79
CA ALA A 232 6.69 -13.10 -24.12
C ALA A 232 7.53 -12.65 -22.90
N LEU A 233 6.95 -12.57 -21.71
CA LEU A 233 7.67 -12.24 -20.47
C LEU A 233 8.74 -13.27 -20.14
N GLN A 234 8.44 -14.56 -20.29
CA GLN A 234 9.42 -15.66 -20.11
C GLN A 234 10.59 -15.56 -21.09
N GLU A 235 10.31 -15.25 -22.36
CA GLU A 235 11.33 -15.04 -23.36
C GLU A 235 12.21 -13.83 -23.04
N ILE A 236 11.63 -12.71 -22.64
CA ILE A 236 12.34 -11.50 -22.20
C ILE A 236 13.27 -11.84 -21.05
N THR A 237 12.75 -12.48 -19.99
CA THR A 237 13.54 -12.87 -18.81
C THR A 237 14.75 -13.71 -19.20
N ARG A 238 14.56 -14.74 -20.04
CA ARG A 238 15.64 -15.59 -20.53
C ARG A 238 16.69 -14.82 -21.36
N LEU A 239 16.26 -13.88 -22.20
CA LEU A 239 17.16 -13.07 -23.00
C LEU A 239 17.94 -12.07 -22.13
N VAL A 240 17.29 -11.43 -21.18
CA VAL A 240 17.94 -10.52 -20.23
C VAL A 240 18.94 -11.26 -19.36
N ASP A 241 18.58 -12.42 -18.80
CA ASP A 241 19.51 -13.26 -18.01
C ASP A 241 20.77 -13.61 -18.83
N LYS A 242 20.61 -13.94 -20.12
CA LYS A 242 21.72 -14.23 -21.02
C LYS A 242 22.57 -12.99 -21.30
N GLN A 243 21.94 -11.84 -21.53
CA GLN A 243 22.66 -10.58 -21.82
C GLN A 243 23.44 -10.09 -20.61
N LEU A 244 22.93 -10.26 -19.39
CA LEU A 244 23.64 -9.91 -18.15
C LEU A 244 24.98 -10.63 -18.02
N LEU A 245 25.09 -11.87 -18.50
CA LEU A 245 26.34 -12.64 -18.47
C LEU A 245 27.39 -12.10 -19.46
N SER A 246 26.99 -11.43 -20.53
CA SER A 246 27.89 -10.96 -21.59
C SER A 246 28.18 -9.46 -21.48
N ASP A 247 27.18 -8.64 -21.21
CA ASP A 247 27.28 -7.18 -21.11
C ASP A 247 26.19 -6.62 -20.17
N SER A 248 26.44 -6.75 -18.87
CA SER A 248 25.52 -6.27 -17.82
C SER A 248 25.25 -4.76 -17.92
N HIS A 249 26.27 -3.98 -18.27
CA HIS A 249 26.11 -2.51 -18.34
C HIS A 249 25.15 -2.09 -19.46
N SER A 250 25.34 -2.61 -20.67
CA SER A 250 24.51 -2.22 -21.81
C SER A 250 23.06 -2.63 -21.63
N VAL A 251 22.78 -3.84 -21.07
CA VAL A 251 21.41 -4.25 -20.85
C VAL A 251 20.72 -3.41 -19.78
N LYS A 252 21.40 -3.10 -18.68
CA LYS A 252 20.85 -2.19 -17.65
C LYS A 252 20.58 -0.79 -18.19
N ALA A 253 21.52 -0.23 -18.99
CA ALA A 253 21.36 1.07 -19.64
C ALA A 253 20.15 1.10 -20.61
N LEU A 254 19.88 0.02 -21.33
CA LEU A 254 18.70 -0.10 -22.19
C LEU A 254 17.40 0.15 -21.42
N PHE A 255 17.33 -0.31 -20.17
CA PHE A 255 16.19 -0.13 -19.27
C PHE A 255 16.23 1.17 -18.45
N GLY A 256 17.29 1.99 -18.57
CA GLY A 256 17.50 3.18 -17.74
C GLY A 256 17.82 2.88 -16.29
N ALA A 257 18.46 1.74 -16.03
CA ALA A 257 18.79 1.19 -14.71
C ALA A 257 20.29 0.89 -14.54
N ASP A 258 21.14 1.58 -15.29
CA ASP A 258 22.61 1.44 -15.26
C ASP A 258 23.24 1.84 -13.93
N SER A 259 22.52 2.59 -13.10
CA SER A 259 22.91 2.90 -11.72
C SER A 259 22.88 1.66 -10.79
N LEU A 260 22.05 0.64 -11.08
CA LEU A 260 21.96 -0.58 -10.29
C LEU A 260 23.19 -1.47 -10.51
N LYS A 261 24.04 -1.57 -9.51
CA LYS A 261 25.27 -2.37 -9.60
C LYS A 261 24.98 -3.86 -9.49
N ASN A 262 24.06 -4.26 -8.62
CA ASN A 262 23.69 -5.65 -8.41
C ASN A 262 22.71 -6.12 -9.51
N ASP A 263 22.99 -7.26 -10.15
CA ASP A 263 22.14 -7.83 -11.18
C ASP A 263 20.79 -8.30 -10.61
N GLY A 264 20.76 -8.79 -9.37
CA GLY A 264 19.55 -9.17 -8.67
C GLY A 264 18.61 -7.97 -8.48
N ASP A 265 19.12 -6.81 -8.09
CA ASP A 265 18.34 -5.57 -7.92
C ASP A 265 17.70 -5.13 -9.26
N PHE A 266 18.45 -5.24 -10.34
CA PHE A 266 17.94 -4.97 -11.68
C PHE A 266 16.86 -5.98 -12.11
N LEU A 267 17.09 -7.27 -11.88
CA LEU A 267 16.11 -8.32 -12.20
C LEU A 267 14.84 -8.21 -11.36
N PHE A 268 14.97 -7.76 -10.10
CA PHE A 268 13.83 -7.48 -9.24
C PHE A 268 13.01 -6.29 -9.77
N LEU A 269 13.67 -5.19 -10.18
CA LEU A 269 13.02 -4.05 -10.85
C LEU A 269 12.21 -4.51 -12.07
N LEU A 270 12.76 -5.37 -12.93
CA LEU A 270 12.06 -5.86 -14.11
C LEU A 270 10.84 -6.71 -13.74
N ALA A 271 11.00 -7.66 -12.82
CA ALA A 271 9.89 -8.50 -12.37
C ALA A 271 8.75 -7.68 -11.75
N ASP A 272 9.10 -6.65 -10.97
CA ASP A 272 8.13 -5.78 -10.30
C ASP A 272 7.40 -4.85 -11.28
N ALA A 273 8.08 -4.38 -12.32
CA ALA A 273 7.47 -3.59 -13.39
C ALA A 273 6.34 -4.36 -14.10
N ALA A 274 6.55 -5.65 -14.39
CA ALA A 274 5.51 -6.51 -14.94
C ALA A 274 4.40 -6.76 -13.93
N ALA A 275 4.74 -7.16 -12.71
CA ALA A 275 3.79 -7.51 -11.66
C ALA A 275 2.84 -6.34 -11.31
N THR A 276 3.37 -5.11 -11.22
CA THR A 276 2.62 -3.89 -10.92
C THR A 276 1.46 -3.66 -11.90
N THR A 277 1.64 -4.03 -13.17
CA THR A 277 0.59 -3.91 -14.19
C THR A 277 -0.63 -4.76 -13.87
N PHE A 278 -0.42 -6.00 -13.44
CA PHE A 278 -1.50 -6.91 -13.04
C PHE A 278 -2.04 -6.55 -11.66
N GLN A 279 -1.17 -6.20 -10.74
CA GLN A 279 -1.55 -5.74 -9.41
C GLN A 279 -2.52 -4.57 -9.48
N TYR A 280 -2.34 -3.65 -10.40
CA TYR A 280 -3.21 -2.47 -10.50
C TYR A 280 -4.27 -2.53 -11.61
N GLY A 281 -4.40 -3.68 -12.27
CA GLY A 281 -5.51 -3.91 -13.21
C GLY A 281 -5.36 -3.18 -14.54
N ASN A 282 -4.13 -3.09 -15.08
CA ASN A 282 -3.90 -2.49 -16.39
C ASN A 282 -3.00 -3.38 -17.29
N PRO A 283 -3.37 -4.65 -17.51
CA PRO A 283 -2.56 -5.62 -18.26
C PRO A 283 -2.30 -5.18 -19.73
N ASP A 284 -3.22 -4.45 -20.34
CA ASP A 284 -3.10 -4.03 -21.74
C ASP A 284 -1.91 -3.08 -21.97
N ALA A 285 -1.52 -2.30 -20.96
CA ALA A 285 -0.37 -1.41 -21.05
C ALA A 285 0.95 -2.16 -21.31
N LEU A 286 1.02 -3.41 -20.88
CA LEU A 286 2.18 -4.30 -21.05
C LEU A 286 1.96 -5.31 -22.18
N CYS A 287 0.86 -6.05 -22.10
CA CYS A 287 0.65 -7.22 -22.96
C CYS A 287 0.36 -6.85 -24.42
N SER A 288 -0.38 -5.75 -24.67
CA SER A 288 -0.68 -5.35 -26.04
C SER A 288 0.56 -4.94 -26.86
N PRO A 289 1.49 -4.11 -26.31
CA PRO A 289 2.77 -3.84 -27.00
C PRO A 289 3.60 -5.10 -27.27
N LEU A 290 3.72 -6.01 -26.30
CA LEU A 290 4.50 -7.24 -26.44
C LEU A 290 3.90 -8.17 -27.51
N ALA A 291 2.58 -8.36 -27.55
CA ALA A 291 1.91 -9.14 -28.58
C ALA A 291 2.10 -8.54 -29.98
N ASN A 292 2.06 -7.20 -30.10
CA ASN A 292 2.28 -6.51 -31.36
C ASN A 292 3.74 -6.65 -31.84
N ALA A 293 4.71 -6.48 -30.94
CA ALA A 293 6.13 -6.65 -31.26
C ALA A 293 6.41 -8.07 -31.75
N LYS A 294 5.86 -9.09 -31.06
CA LYS A 294 6.02 -10.50 -31.47
C LYS A 294 5.44 -10.77 -32.86
N LYS A 295 4.25 -10.22 -33.18
CA LYS A 295 3.62 -10.36 -34.50
C LYS A 295 4.44 -9.72 -35.62
N LYS A 296 5.14 -8.62 -35.33
CA LYS A 296 5.97 -7.88 -36.30
C LYS A 296 7.42 -8.38 -36.38
N GLY A 297 7.84 -9.30 -35.50
CA GLY A 297 9.23 -9.73 -35.39
C GLY A 297 10.16 -8.66 -34.79
N GLU A 298 9.61 -7.72 -34.04
CA GLU A 298 10.37 -6.68 -33.31
C GLU A 298 11.00 -7.25 -32.02
N SER A 299 12.00 -6.57 -31.49
CA SER A 299 12.70 -6.99 -30.27
C SER A 299 11.76 -6.90 -29.04
N LEU A 300 11.46 -8.04 -28.41
CA LEU A 300 10.68 -8.07 -27.18
C LEU A 300 11.40 -7.37 -26.01
N VAL A 301 12.73 -7.49 -25.94
CA VAL A 301 13.54 -6.86 -24.87
C VAL A 301 13.48 -5.34 -25.00
N GLU A 302 13.63 -4.78 -26.21
CA GLU A 302 13.50 -3.33 -26.43
C GLU A 302 12.08 -2.84 -26.16
N THR A 303 11.07 -3.57 -26.60
CA THR A 303 9.66 -3.25 -26.34
C THR A 303 9.39 -3.20 -24.82
N TYR A 304 9.92 -4.18 -24.07
CA TYR A 304 9.79 -4.18 -22.62
C TYR A 304 10.58 -3.07 -21.96
N ALA A 305 11.76 -2.74 -22.46
CA ALA A 305 12.54 -1.61 -21.96
C ALA A 305 11.82 -0.28 -22.15
N HIS A 306 11.11 -0.07 -23.25
CA HIS A 306 10.24 1.09 -23.44
C HIS A 306 9.11 1.11 -22.42
N PHE A 307 8.44 -0.03 -22.19
CA PHE A 307 7.41 -0.13 -21.15
C PHE A 307 7.96 0.24 -19.76
N VAL A 308 9.10 -0.33 -19.35
CA VAL A 308 9.72 -0.03 -18.05
C VAL A 308 10.05 1.46 -17.92
N LYS A 309 10.72 2.06 -18.91
CA LYS A 309 11.10 3.47 -18.86
C LYS A 309 9.90 4.43 -18.91
N ASP A 310 8.98 4.22 -19.83
CA ASP A 310 7.95 5.20 -20.12
C ASP A 310 6.69 5.01 -19.29
N TYR A 311 6.33 3.75 -19.01
CA TYR A 311 5.16 3.46 -18.19
C TYR A 311 5.53 3.30 -16.71
N TYR A 312 6.43 2.37 -16.37
CA TYR A 312 6.71 2.05 -14.96
C TYR A 312 7.48 3.17 -14.24
N ILE A 313 8.59 3.66 -14.82
CA ILE A 313 9.40 4.70 -14.21
C ILE A 313 8.73 6.08 -14.36
N LYS A 314 8.48 6.55 -15.59
CA LYS A 314 8.01 7.93 -15.82
C LYS A 314 6.55 8.14 -15.46
N LYS A 315 5.64 7.26 -15.94
CA LYS A 315 4.19 7.47 -15.77
C LYS A 315 3.72 7.07 -14.37
N LEU A 316 4.22 5.97 -13.82
CA LEU A 316 3.90 5.52 -12.47
C LEU A 316 4.75 6.22 -11.39
N GLY A 317 5.86 6.85 -11.77
CA GLY A 317 6.71 7.60 -10.85
C GLY A 317 7.61 6.72 -9.99
N THR A 318 7.87 5.47 -10.42
CA THR A 318 8.79 4.57 -9.70
C THR A 318 10.23 5.07 -9.83
N THR A 319 10.97 5.01 -8.75
CA THR A 319 12.39 5.39 -8.74
C THR A 319 13.27 4.15 -8.82
N VAL A 320 14.28 4.16 -9.71
CA VAL A 320 15.24 3.06 -9.86
C VAL A 320 16.04 2.85 -8.57
N SER A 321 16.40 3.93 -7.88
CA SER A 321 17.15 3.88 -6.62
C SER A 321 16.42 3.12 -5.50
N SER A 322 15.09 3.03 -5.52
CA SER A 322 14.35 2.26 -4.51
C SER A 322 14.63 0.75 -4.56
N TYR A 323 15.24 0.27 -5.64
CA TYR A 323 15.72 -1.11 -5.81
C TYR A 323 17.20 -1.28 -5.48
N ASP A 324 17.97 -0.19 -5.33
CA ASP A 324 19.39 -0.23 -5.03
C ASP A 324 19.63 -0.51 -3.54
N GLN A 325 20.26 -1.63 -3.23
CA GLN A 325 20.61 -2.00 -1.85
C GLN A 325 21.53 -0.97 -1.18
N GLU A 326 22.41 -0.28 -1.92
CA GLU A 326 23.25 0.78 -1.36
C GLU A 326 22.40 2.01 -0.99
N TYR A 327 21.42 2.36 -1.81
CA TYR A 327 20.46 3.42 -1.47
C TYR A 327 19.61 3.05 -0.24
N LEU A 328 19.21 1.77 -0.12
CA LEU A 328 18.46 1.30 1.05
C LEU A 328 19.25 1.35 2.36
N LYS A 329 20.58 1.49 2.33
CA LYS A 329 21.42 1.69 3.54
C LYS A 329 21.37 3.12 4.07
N GLU A 330 20.90 4.09 3.28
CA GLU A 330 20.75 5.47 3.74
C GLU A 330 19.82 5.56 4.93
N THR A 331 20.30 6.19 6.01
CA THR A 331 19.57 6.25 7.29
C THR A 331 18.92 7.60 7.57
N THR A 332 19.07 8.56 6.68
CA THR A 332 18.43 9.87 6.78
C THR A 332 16.95 9.70 6.49
N PRO A 333 16.04 10.20 7.34
CA PRO A 333 14.63 10.25 7.04
C PRO A 333 14.41 11.17 5.84
N ASP A 334 14.06 10.59 4.72
CA ASP A 334 13.54 11.28 3.56
C ASP A 334 12.10 10.82 3.32
N ASP A 335 11.47 11.29 2.26
CA ASP A 335 10.12 10.86 1.89
C ASP A 335 10.08 9.41 1.35
N SER A 336 11.23 8.71 1.33
CA SER A 336 11.33 7.33 0.86
C SER A 336 10.86 6.35 1.93
N SER A 337 9.78 5.67 1.65
CA SER A 337 9.27 4.58 2.49
C SER A 337 9.97 3.25 2.22
N SER A 338 10.87 3.17 1.22
CA SER A 338 11.46 1.91 0.77
C SER A 338 12.29 1.23 1.86
N ARG A 339 13.21 1.97 2.53
CA ARG A 339 13.98 1.42 3.65
C ARG A 339 13.10 0.90 4.79
N LEU A 340 12.03 1.64 5.12
CA LEU A 340 11.10 1.27 6.20
C LEU A 340 10.33 0.00 5.85
N TRP A 341 9.82 -0.08 4.63
CA TRP A 341 9.09 -1.25 4.17
C TRP A 341 9.98 -2.49 4.09
N TRP A 342 11.18 -2.36 3.51
CA TRP A 342 12.13 -3.46 3.48
C TRP A 342 12.55 -3.92 4.88
N PHE A 343 12.61 -3.01 5.86
CA PHE A 343 12.84 -3.43 7.25
C PHE A 343 11.70 -4.32 7.77
N GLN A 344 10.44 -3.97 7.53
CA GLN A 344 9.30 -4.80 7.93
C GLN A 344 9.27 -6.14 7.16
N VAL A 345 9.60 -6.13 5.88
CA VAL A 345 9.81 -7.35 5.07
C VAL A 345 10.89 -8.21 5.69
N CYS A 346 12.04 -7.63 6.02
CA CYS A 346 13.20 -8.35 6.55
C CYS A 346 13.09 -8.74 8.03
N SER A 347 12.12 -8.23 8.79
CA SER A 347 11.98 -8.51 10.23
C SER A 347 10.71 -9.28 10.61
N GLU A 348 9.62 -9.16 9.81
CA GLU A 348 8.33 -9.71 10.21
C GLU A 348 7.68 -10.61 9.16
N VAL A 349 7.50 -10.09 7.93
CA VAL A 349 6.51 -10.66 6.98
C VAL A 349 7.13 -11.44 5.82
N ALA A 350 8.40 -11.21 5.54
CA ALA A 350 9.10 -11.67 4.35
C ALA A 350 8.42 -11.21 3.06
N TYR A 351 7.35 -11.85 2.61
CA TYR A 351 6.70 -11.59 1.33
C TYR A 351 7.68 -11.69 0.14
N PHE A 352 8.68 -12.56 0.25
CA PHE A 352 9.70 -12.71 -0.77
C PHE A 352 9.11 -13.29 -2.04
N GLN A 353 8.90 -12.42 -3.01
CA GLN A 353 8.40 -12.76 -4.33
C GLN A 353 9.50 -13.45 -5.12
N VAL A 354 9.47 -14.77 -5.14
CA VAL A 354 10.53 -15.60 -5.71
C VAL A 354 10.06 -16.35 -6.94
N ALA A 355 11.00 -16.68 -7.82
CA ALA A 355 10.74 -17.46 -9.02
C ALA A 355 10.30 -18.89 -8.65
N PRO A 356 9.16 -19.40 -9.16
CA PRO A 356 8.86 -20.82 -9.11
C PRO A 356 9.88 -21.62 -9.94
N LYS A 357 10.09 -22.89 -9.58
CA LYS A 357 11.06 -23.77 -10.28
C LYS A 357 10.80 -23.89 -11.77
N ASN A 358 9.54 -23.89 -12.15
CA ASN A 358 9.08 -24.02 -13.53
C ASN A 358 8.05 -22.95 -13.82
N ASP A 359 7.96 -22.56 -15.11
CA ASP A 359 6.91 -21.69 -15.62
C ASP A 359 6.91 -20.26 -15.00
N SER A 360 8.10 -19.78 -14.60
CA SER A 360 8.31 -18.45 -14.02
C SER A 360 8.29 -17.35 -15.09
N VAL A 361 7.78 -16.18 -14.74
CA VAL A 361 7.92 -14.94 -15.53
C VAL A 361 9.03 -14.03 -15.01
N ARG A 362 9.63 -14.36 -13.85
CA ARG A 362 10.81 -13.67 -13.30
C ARG A 362 12.06 -14.55 -13.36
N SER A 363 13.23 -13.93 -13.29
CA SER A 363 14.51 -14.63 -13.28
C SER A 363 14.65 -15.57 -12.07
N ALA A 364 15.22 -16.75 -12.30
CA ALA A 364 15.54 -17.69 -11.24
C ALA A 364 16.58 -17.17 -10.23
N GLN A 365 17.30 -16.10 -10.56
CA GLN A 365 18.21 -15.43 -9.64
C GLN A 365 17.48 -14.71 -8.51
N ILE A 366 16.18 -14.39 -8.69
CA ILE A 366 15.32 -13.82 -7.64
C ILE A 366 14.70 -14.97 -6.85
N ASP A 367 15.45 -15.49 -5.93
CA ASP A 367 15.09 -16.58 -5.03
C ASP A 367 15.05 -16.11 -3.56
N THR A 368 14.79 -17.04 -2.65
CA THR A 368 14.77 -16.74 -1.21
C THR A 368 16.14 -16.27 -0.71
N ARG A 369 17.23 -16.79 -1.26
CA ARG A 369 18.58 -16.42 -0.87
C ARG A 369 18.91 -14.98 -1.23
N TYR A 370 18.58 -14.55 -2.47
CA TYR A 370 18.72 -13.15 -2.88
C TYR A 370 18.07 -12.20 -1.88
N ASN A 371 16.82 -12.48 -1.49
CA ASN A 371 16.09 -11.64 -0.54
C ASN A 371 16.71 -11.63 0.87
N LEU A 372 17.17 -12.80 1.37
CA LEU A 372 17.85 -12.87 2.66
C LEU A 372 19.22 -12.16 2.64
N ASP A 373 19.97 -12.28 1.55
CA ASP A 373 21.24 -11.58 1.37
C ASP A 373 21.02 -10.06 1.31
N LEU A 374 19.96 -9.59 0.66
CA LEU A 374 19.53 -8.19 0.69
C LEU A 374 19.24 -7.73 2.13
N CYS A 375 18.44 -8.48 2.89
CA CYS A 375 18.14 -8.15 4.29
C CYS A 375 19.39 -8.04 5.14
N LYS A 376 20.30 -8.99 5.02
CA LYS A 376 21.59 -9.00 5.72
C LYS A 376 22.48 -7.82 5.30
N ASN A 377 22.54 -7.54 3.99
CA ASN A 377 23.38 -6.46 3.46
C ASN A 377 22.89 -5.08 3.91
N VAL A 378 21.58 -4.86 3.96
CA VAL A 378 20.99 -3.55 4.26
C VAL A 378 20.87 -3.30 5.77
N TYR A 379 20.50 -4.32 6.55
CA TYR A 379 20.16 -4.15 7.99
C TYR A 379 21.12 -4.87 8.95
N GLY A 380 22.01 -5.71 8.44
CA GLY A 380 22.95 -6.50 9.23
C GLY A 380 22.45 -7.92 9.54
N GLU A 381 23.35 -8.76 10.06
CA GLU A 381 23.10 -10.19 10.26
C GLU A 381 22.01 -10.53 11.31
N GLY A 382 21.69 -9.58 12.19
CA GLY A 382 20.70 -9.78 13.26
C GLY A 382 19.25 -9.56 12.82
N VAL A 383 19.03 -9.08 11.58
CA VAL A 383 17.68 -8.82 11.04
C VAL A 383 17.25 -9.96 10.12
N TYR A 384 16.23 -10.67 10.55
CA TYR A 384 15.74 -11.87 9.90
C TYR A 384 14.21 -11.98 10.07
N PRO A 385 13.42 -12.25 9.02
CA PRO A 385 11.97 -12.29 9.13
C PRO A 385 11.50 -13.57 9.82
N ASP A 386 10.93 -13.43 11.00
CA ASP A 386 10.36 -14.55 11.75
C ASP A 386 8.92 -14.84 11.29
N VAL A 387 8.83 -15.39 10.08
CA VAL A 387 7.55 -15.75 9.44
C VAL A 387 6.74 -16.73 10.29
N PHE A 388 7.41 -17.68 10.95
CA PHE A 388 6.73 -18.64 11.80
C PHE A 388 6.03 -17.95 12.98
N MET A 389 6.75 -17.09 13.71
CA MET A 389 6.16 -16.38 14.85
C MET A 389 5.12 -15.35 14.42
N THR A 390 5.29 -14.70 13.27
CA THR A 390 4.29 -13.78 12.73
C THR A 390 2.98 -14.52 12.43
N ASN A 391 3.05 -15.66 11.74
CA ASN A 391 1.86 -16.47 11.44
C ASN A 391 1.27 -17.12 12.70
N LEU A 392 2.09 -17.56 13.66
CA LEU A 392 1.61 -18.09 14.93
C LEU A 392 0.85 -17.01 15.73
N TYR A 393 1.36 -15.79 15.74
CA TYR A 393 0.77 -14.68 16.49
C TYR A 393 -0.55 -14.16 15.89
N TYR A 394 -0.65 -14.11 14.55
CA TYR A 394 -1.81 -13.55 13.86
C TYR A 394 -2.75 -14.60 13.24
N GLY A 395 -2.28 -15.82 13.06
CA GLY A 395 -3.06 -16.92 12.49
C GLY A 395 -2.96 -17.08 10.98
N GLY A 396 -2.22 -16.21 10.28
CA GLY A 396 -2.11 -16.23 8.80
C GLY A 396 -3.49 -16.23 8.14
N THR A 397 -3.72 -17.09 7.14
CA THR A 397 -5.03 -17.25 6.48
C THR A 397 -6.09 -17.98 7.33
N SER A 398 -5.65 -18.60 8.42
CA SER A 398 -6.51 -19.28 9.41
C SER A 398 -6.77 -18.41 10.64
N ILE A 399 -6.76 -17.10 10.46
CA ILE A 399 -7.03 -16.10 11.51
C ILE A 399 -8.27 -16.48 12.33
N ALA A 400 -8.13 -16.52 13.66
CA ALA A 400 -9.20 -16.89 14.60
C ALA A 400 -9.91 -15.64 15.13
N ALA A 401 -10.74 -15.03 14.29
CA ALA A 401 -11.49 -13.82 14.61
C ALA A 401 -12.92 -13.88 14.10
N SER A 402 -13.65 -12.79 14.20
CA SER A 402 -15.01 -12.63 13.65
C SER A 402 -15.24 -11.19 13.21
N LYS A 403 -16.29 -10.98 12.42
CA LYS A 403 -16.69 -9.66 11.91
C LYS A 403 -15.58 -8.99 11.10
N ILE A 404 -14.90 -9.75 10.22
CA ILE A 404 -13.93 -9.26 9.25
C ILE A 404 -14.43 -9.62 7.85
N VAL A 405 -14.56 -8.64 6.97
CA VAL A 405 -14.76 -8.86 5.53
C VAL A 405 -13.41 -8.88 4.84
N PHE A 406 -13.11 -9.94 4.11
CA PHE A 406 -11.97 -10.00 3.20
C PHE A 406 -12.43 -9.83 1.76
N THR A 407 -11.69 -9.03 0.98
CA THR A 407 -11.92 -8.86 -0.44
C THR A 407 -10.61 -8.97 -1.20
N ASN A 408 -10.64 -9.59 -2.37
CA ASN A 408 -9.46 -9.74 -3.22
C ASN A 408 -9.86 -9.64 -4.69
N GLY A 409 -9.06 -8.96 -5.50
CA GLY A 409 -9.22 -8.96 -6.95
C GLY A 409 -8.71 -10.27 -7.58
N SER A 410 -9.35 -10.75 -8.65
CA SER A 410 -8.95 -11.99 -9.31
C SER A 410 -7.58 -11.92 -10.00
N GLN A 411 -7.15 -10.70 -10.37
CA GLN A 411 -5.85 -10.43 -11.01
C GLN A 411 -4.75 -10.09 -10.01
N ASP A 412 -5.11 -9.91 -8.73
CA ASP A 412 -4.20 -9.49 -7.68
C ASP A 412 -3.20 -10.59 -7.32
N PRO A 413 -1.88 -10.43 -7.55
CA PRO A 413 -0.91 -11.44 -7.17
C PRO A 413 -0.77 -11.59 -5.65
N TRP A 414 -1.11 -10.57 -4.87
CA TRP A 414 -1.08 -10.59 -3.42
C TRP A 414 -2.20 -11.43 -2.79
N ARG A 415 -3.27 -11.76 -3.55
CA ARG A 415 -4.40 -12.51 -3.00
C ARG A 415 -4.02 -13.85 -2.37
N HIS A 416 -2.88 -14.43 -2.78
CA HIS A 416 -2.38 -15.69 -2.22
C HIS A 416 -1.77 -15.55 -0.81
N ALA A 417 -1.44 -14.32 -0.39
CA ALA A 417 -1.12 -14.00 1.00
C ALA A 417 -2.34 -13.50 1.80
N SER A 418 -3.54 -13.50 1.20
CA SER A 418 -4.80 -13.08 1.81
C SER A 418 -5.72 -14.27 2.09
N LYS A 419 -6.73 -14.05 2.93
CA LYS A 419 -7.80 -15.03 3.13
C LYS A 419 -8.74 -15.00 1.93
N GLN A 420 -8.83 -16.13 1.20
CA GLN A 420 -9.64 -16.26 -0.01
C GLN A 420 -10.94 -17.08 0.18
N LYS A 421 -11.03 -17.82 1.28
CA LYS A 421 -12.21 -18.67 1.60
C LYS A 421 -12.92 -18.10 2.81
N SER A 422 -14.25 -17.98 2.70
CA SER A 422 -15.09 -17.59 3.82
C SER A 422 -15.04 -18.62 4.96
N SER A 423 -15.15 -18.12 6.18
CA SER A 423 -15.40 -18.94 7.38
C SER A 423 -16.47 -18.24 8.22
N GLU A 424 -16.92 -18.89 9.27
CA GLU A 424 -17.95 -18.32 10.16
C GLU A 424 -17.52 -16.94 10.67
N GLY A 425 -18.41 -15.96 10.54
CA GLY A 425 -18.15 -14.57 10.93
C GLY A 425 -17.08 -13.83 10.11
N MET A 426 -16.50 -14.48 9.09
CA MET A 426 -15.46 -13.88 8.22
C MET A 426 -15.72 -14.19 6.74
N PRO A 427 -16.65 -13.44 6.11
CA PRO A 427 -16.88 -13.55 4.68
C PRO A 427 -15.65 -13.12 3.89
N SER A 428 -15.39 -13.81 2.78
CA SER A 428 -14.32 -13.50 1.83
C SER A 428 -14.84 -13.52 0.40
N TYR A 429 -14.54 -12.50 -0.36
CA TYR A 429 -15.02 -12.30 -1.73
C TYR A 429 -13.86 -12.19 -2.71
N ILE A 430 -13.90 -12.96 -3.80
CA ILE A 430 -13.00 -12.79 -4.94
C ILE A 430 -13.77 -12.04 -6.02
N ILE A 431 -13.30 -10.84 -6.34
CA ILE A 431 -13.88 -9.96 -7.36
C ILE A 431 -13.30 -10.37 -8.73
N LYS A 432 -14.15 -10.99 -9.56
CA LYS A 432 -13.72 -11.57 -10.85
C LYS A 432 -14.00 -10.61 -11.99
N CYS A 433 -12.99 -9.96 -12.50
CA CYS A 433 -13.03 -9.22 -13.75
C CYS A 433 -11.62 -9.11 -14.37
N SER A 434 -11.51 -8.71 -15.63
CA SER A 434 -10.24 -8.61 -16.37
C SER A 434 -9.26 -7.58 -15.77
N ASN A 435 -9.77 -6.58 -15.03
CA ASN A 435 -8.98 -5.48 -14.46
C ASN A 435 -9.18 -5.39 -12.93
N CYS A 436 -9.61 -6.47 -12.29
CA CYS A 436 -9.79 -6.52 -10.84
C CYS A 436 -8.46 -6.91 -10.16
N GLY A 437 -7.65 -5.91 -9.90
CA GLY A 437 -6.37 -6.04 -9.19
C GLY A 437 -6.48 -5.77 -7.69
N HIS A 438 -5.39 -5.34 -7.10
CA HIS A 438 -5.18 -5.11 -5.67
C HIS A 438 -6.04 -3.96 -5.14
N GLY A 439 -6.84 -4.17 -4.10
CA GLY A 439 -7.68 -3.15 -3.47
C GLY A 439 -8.83 -2.63 -4.34
N THR A 440 -9.28 -3.39 -5.32
CA THR A 440 -10.24 -2.94 -6.33
C THR A 440 -11.63 -2.56 -5.78
N ASP A 441 -12.02 -3.07 -4.62
CA ASP A 441 -13.29 -2.75 -3.95
C ASP A 441 -13.31 -1.33 -3.36
N LEU A 442 -12.20 -0.84 -2.82
CA LEU A 442 -12.07 0.51 -2.27
C LEU A 442 -11.52 1.51 -3.28
N ARG A 443 -10.83 1.02 -4.33
CA ARG A 443 -10.43 1.87 -5.44
C ARG A 443 -11.64 2.30 -6.24
N GLY A 444 -11.48 3.36 -6.92
CA GLY A 444 -12.47 3.82 -7.85
C GLY A 444 -12.13 5.21 -8.34
N CYS A 445 -12.97 5.67 -9.20
CA CYS A 445 -12.94 7.04 -9.61
C CYS A 445 -13.19 7.94 -8.41
N PRO A 446 -12.61 9.13 -8.37
CA PRO A 446 -12.99 10.12 -7.41
C PRO A 446 -14.51 10.27 -7.43
N GLN A 447 -15.14 9.92 -6.31
CA GLN A 447 -16.57 10.07 -6.16
C GLN A 447 -16.84 11.55 -5.92
N LEU A 448 -17.87 12.11 -6.56
CA LEU A 448 -18.37 13.40 -6.14
C LEU A 448 -18.91 13.25 -4.71
N PRO A 449 -18.43 14.01 -3.72
CA PRO A 449 -18.83 13.84 -2.32
C PRO A 449 -20.34 13.93 -2.10
N PHE A 450 -21.06 14.53 -3.04
CA PHE A 450 -22.51 14.73 -2.98
C PHE A 450 -23.35 13.71 -3.78
N ARG A 451 -22.72 12.74 -4.46
CA ARG A 451 -23.40 11.67 -5.19
C ARG A 451 -22.93 10.31 -4.69
N ILE A 452 -23.76 9.66 -3.87
CA ILE A 452 -23.46 8.33 -3.29
C ILE A 452 -23.26 7.25 -4.37
N GLU A 453 -23.88 7.43 -5.55
CA GLU A 453 -23.86 6.49 -6.67
C GLU A 453 -22.67 6.71 -7.62
N GLY A 454 -21.85 7.74 -7.35
CA GLY A 454 -20.76 8.15 -8.22
C GLY A 454 -21.23 8.88 -9.48
N ASP A 455 -20.31 9.47 -10.23
CA ASP A 455 -20.59 9.98 -11.56
C ASP A 455 -20.54 8.82 -12.56
N SER A 456 -21.70 8.25 -12.83
CA SER A 456 -21.87 7.14 -13.79
C SER A 456 -21.48 7.51 -15.23
N SER A 457 -21.37 8.80 -15.54
CA SER A 457 -21.07 9.26 -16.90
C SER A 457 -19.58 9.12 -17.27
N ASN A 458 -18.68 9.02 -16.30
CA ASN A 458 -17.24 9.10 -16.55
C ASN A 458 -16.40 8.00 -15.85
N CYS A 459 -16.99 7.21 -14.97
CA CYS A 459 -16.28 6.15 -14.27
C CYS A 459 -17.26 5.11 -13.71
N THR A 460 -17.44 4.07 -14.46
CA THR A 460 -18.23 2.91 -14.04
C THR A 460 -17.31 1.86 -13.46
N SER A 461 -17.51 1.49 -12.20
CA SER A 461 -16.90 0.26 -11.66
C SER A 461 -17.56 -0.96 -12.33
N PRO A 462 -16.78 -2.02 -12.64
CA PRO A 462 -17.35 -3.26 -13.14
C PRO A 462 -18.44 -3.81 -12.22
N GLU A 463 -19.44 -4.49 -12.80
CA GLU A 463 -20.56 -5.06 -12.02
C GLU A 463 -20.08 -6.00 -10.90
N ALA A 464 -19.02 -6.76 -11.15
CA ALA A 464 -18.42 -7.62 -10.13
C ALA A 464 -17.94 -6.84 -8.90
N VAL A 465 -17.36 -5.65 -9.09
CA VAL A 465 -16.93 -4.75 -7.99
C VAL A 465 -18.15 -4.23 -7.24
N ASN A 466 -19.16 -3.74 -7.97
CA ASN A 466 -20.38 -3.18 -7.37
C ASN A 466 -21.16 -4.24 -6.58
N THR A 467 -21.18 -5.48 -7.05
CA THR A 467 -21.81 -6.59 -6.34
C THR A 467 -21.14 -6.85 -4.99
N VAL A 468 -19.81 -6.87 -4.94
CA VAL A 468 -19.07 -7.06 -3.68
C VAL A 468 -19.21 -5.84 -2.77
N ARG A 469 -19.18 -4.62 -3.30
CA ARG A 469 -19.43 -3.38 -2.54
C ARG A 469 -20.79 -3.41 -1.83
N LYS A 470 -21.84 -3.92 -2.48
CA LYS A 470 -23.16 -4.11 -1.85
C LYS A 470 -23.09 -5.11 -0.68
N GLN A 471 -22.28 -6.17 -0.78
CA GLN A 471 -22.09 -7.11 0.33
C GLN A 471 -21.30 -6.48 1.49
N ILE A 472 -20.23 -5.73 1.19
CA ILE A 472 -19.47 -4.97 2.19
C ILE A 472 -20.41 -4.07 3.00
N VAL A 473 -21.24 -3.27 2.31
CA VAL A 473 -22.20 -2.37 2.96
C VAL A 473 -23.19 -3.13 3.85
N LYS A 474 -23.69 -4.29 3.44
CA LYS A 474 -24.59 -5.14 4.27
C LYS A 474 -23.88 -5.63 5.54
N HIS A 475 -22.61 -6.04 5.46
CA HIS A 475 -21.86 -6.49 6.63
C HIS A 475 -21.57 -5.32 7.59
N ILE A 476 -21.23 -4.14 7.07
CA ILE A 476 -21.04 -2.94 7.88
C ILE A 476 -22.35 -2.61 8.64
N ASP A 477 -23.46 -2.53 7.94
CA ASP A 477 -24.78 -2.23 8.50
C ASP A 477 -25.14 -3.21 9.63
N LEU A 478 -25.04 -4.53 9.35
CA LEU A 478 -25.30 -5.57 10.33
C LEU A 478 -24.41 -5.47 11.57
N TRP A 479 -23.11 -5.25 11.38
CA TRP A 479 -22.18 -5.27 12.52
C TRP A 479 -22.18 -3.97 13.32
N LEU A 480 -22.48 -2.85 12.70
CA LEU A 480 -22.75 -1.59 13.40
C LEU A 480 -24.00 -1.69 14.27
N SER A 481 -25.10 -2.25 13.76
CA SER A 481 -26.34 -2.44 14.52
C SER A 481 -26.14 -3.34 15.74
N GLN A 482 -25.32 -4.39 15.61
CA GLN A 482 -24.99 -5.31 16.70
C GLN A 482 -23.99 -4.75 17.74
N CYS A 483 -23.37 -3.62 17.47
CA CYS A 483 -22.37 -3.03 18.36
C CYS A 483 -22.97 -2.42 19.61
N HIS A 484 -24.22 -2.01 19.53
CA HIS A 484 -24.96 -1.36 20.62
C HIS A 484 -25.78 -2.32 21.49
N GLU A 485 -25.89 -3.59 21.09
CA GLU A 485 -26.54 -4.58 21.94
C GLU A 485 -25.64 -4.87 23.15
N PRO A 486 -26.13 -4.67 24.41
CA PRO A 486 -25.37 -5.12 25.56
C PRO A 486 -25.12 -6.63 25.40
N ALA A 487 -23.85 -7.06 25.58
CA ALA A 487 -23.50 -8.46 25.57
C ALA A 487 -24.52 -9.20 26.42
N ARG A 488 -25.36 -10.07 25.82
CA ARG A 488 -26.24 -10.97 26.57
C ARG A 488 -25.32 -11.75 27.50
N ALA A 489 -25.44 -11.48 28.79
CA ALA A 489 -24.73 -12.23 29.80
C ALA A 489 -25.09 -13.74 29.60
N TRP A 490 -24.05 -14.51 29.29
CA TRP A 490 -24.14 -15.99 29.26
C TRP A 490 -24.06 -16.53 30.68
#